data_dcd99354669252b82009d58d9062009a
#
_entry.id   dcd99354669252b82009d58d9062009a
#
_cell.length_a   1.000
_cell.length_b   1.000
_cell.length_c   1.000
_cell.angle_alpha   90.00
_cell.angle_beta   90.00
_cell.angle_gamma   90.00
#
_symmetry.space_group_name_H-M   'P 1'
#
loop_
_entity.id
_entity.type
_entity.pdbx_description
1 polymer ?
#
loop_
_entity_poly.entity_id
_entity_poly.type
_entity_poly.pdbx_seq_one_letter_code
_entity_poly.pdbx_strand_id
1 'polypeptide(L)'
;MPAWVVPSALELDDLYSVARSEYDAPRGNRPQACGIVGALMWVTGDARVGPVTGRPEQPVTAAVATAECWAARAMGHSSETPEWQLKAACTELGVAYWPPNVELIDPEEGYGVYQTLSWLLRWLDGYRGGSVPPLPLPQRHLDGSTVTADELGVGADQPASSAPSRAASAIA
;
A
#
# COMPACT_ATOMS: atom_id res chain seq x y z
N MET A 1 16.02 -4.20 11.21
CA MET A 1 15.42 -4.27 9.86
C MET A 1 15.82 -5.58 9.21
N PRO A 2 14.89 -6.34 8.60
CA PRO A 2 15.25 -7.55 7.89
C PRO A 2 16.18 -7.30 6.69
N ALA A 3 17.12 -8.20 6.44
CA ALA A 3 18.11 -8.02 5.36
C ALA A 3 17.53 -8.05 3.93
N TRP A 4 16.29 -8.51 3.77
CA TRP A 4 15.60 -8.55 2.48
C TRP A 4 14.88 -7.25 2.13
N VAL A 5 14.74 -6.31 3.06
CA VAL A 5 14.12 -5.00 2.82
C VAL A 5 15.09 -4.14 2.01
N VAL A 6 14.70 -3.78 0.80
CA VAL A 6 15.53 -3.01 -0.14
C VAL A 6 15.54 -1.51 0.13
N PRO A 7 14.39 -0.87 0.43
CA PRO A 7 14.36 0.56 0.72
C PRO A 7 15.24 0.94 1.92
N SER A 8 15.84 2.12 1.84
CA SER A 8 16.63 2.70 2.93
C SER A 8 15.75 3.06 4.13
N ALA A 9 16.36 3.22 5.31
CA ALA A 9 15.64 3.66 6.50
C ALA A 9 14.96 5.03 6.30
N LEU A 10 15.56 5.92 5.49
CA LEU A 10 14.99 7.22 5.16
C LEU A 10 13.71 7.08 4.31
N GLU A 11 13.73 6.22 3.29
CA GLU A 11 12.55 5.97 2.46
C GLU A 11 11.40 5.35 3.26
N LEU A 12 11.71 4.51 4.25
CA LEU A 12 10.71 3.94 5.16
C LEU A 12 10.10 5.01 6.07
N ASP A 13 10.91 5.92 6.61
CA ASP A 13 10.47 7.02 7.43
C ASP A 13 9.60 8.01 6.64
N ASP A 14 9.96 8.27 5.39
CA ASP A 14 9.15 9.07 4.46
C ASP A 14 7.79 8.43 4.22
N LEU A 15 7.74 7.13 3.92
CA LEU A 15 6.49 6.44 3.69
C LEU A 15 5.60 6.45 4.94
N TYR A 16 6.21 6.22 6.12
CA TYR A 16 5.49 6.28 7.39
C TYR A 16 4.90 7.69 7.62
N SER A 17 5.69 8.73 7.38
CA SER A 17 5.27 10.12 7.56
C SER A 17 4.13 10.51 6.63
N VAL A 18 4.20 10.10 5.36
CA VAL A 18 3.12 10.32 4.38
C VAL A 18 1.85 9.58 4.79
N ALA A 19 1.96 8.29 5.14
CA ALA A 19 0.80 7.51 5.57
C ALA A 19 0.17 8.11 6.84
N ARG A 20 0.98 8.62 7.77
CA ARG A 20 0.47 9.31 8.95
C ARG A 20 -0.25 10.61 8.60
N SER A 21 0.28 11.39 7.67
CA SER A 21 -0.37 12.61 7.17
C SER A 21 -1.72 12.30 6.50
N GLU A 22 -1.79 11.26 5.68
CA GLU A 22 -3.04 10.79 5.04
C GLU A 22 -4.07 10.31 6.07
N TYR A 23 -3.63 9.61 7.11
CA TYR A 23 -4.50 9.17 8.20
C TYR A 23 -5.15 10.34 8.93
N ASP A 24 -4.37 11.41 9.19
CA ASP A 24 -4.82 12.58 9.94
C ASP A 24 -5.60 13.59 9.06
N ALA A 25 -5.48 13.50 7.73
CA ALA A 25 -6.13 14.41 6.81
C ALA A 25 -7.67 14.25 6.80
N PRO A 26 -8.47 15.33 6.75
CA PRO A 26 -9.94 15.27 6.75
C PRO A 26 -10.53 14.49 5.58
N ARG A 27 -9.82 14.42 4.44
CA ARG A 27 -10.20 13.72 3.21
C ARG A 27 -9.19 12.64 2.81
N GLY A 28 -8.30 12.26 3.73
CA GLY A 28 -7.31 11.23 3.48
C GLY A 28 -7.93 9.84 3.41
N ASN A 29 -7.27 8.94 2.71
CA ASN A 29 -7.65 7.52 2.67
C ASN A 29 -7.13 6.82 3.93
N ARG A 30 -7.86 6.93 5.02
CA ARG A 30 -7.49 6.36 6.33
C ARG A 30 -7.32 4.84 6.30
N PRO A 31 -8.21 4.04 5.68
CA PRO A 31 -8.00 2.60 5.62
C PRO A 31 -6.69 2.24 4.91
N GLN A 32 -6.41 2.82 3.74
CA GLN A 32 -5.16 2.59 3.03
C GLN A 32 -3.93 2.99 3.87
N ALA A 33 -3.98 4.15 4.54
CA ALA A 33 -2.93 4.61 5.43
C ALA A 33 -2.69 3.64 6.60
N CYS A 34 -3.76 3.08 7.20
CA CYS A 34 -3.67 2.02 8.21
C CYS A 34 -2.94 0.79 7.67
N GLY A 35 -3.27 0.35 6.45
CA GLY A 35 -2.61 -0.77 5.80
C GLY A 35 -1.11 -0.54 5.58
N ILE A 36 -0.73 0.66 5.13
CA ILE A 36 0.68 1.04 4.95
C ILE A 36 1.42 0.97 6.29
N VAL A 37 0.89 1.63 7.33
CA VAL A 37 1.50 1.66 8.67
C VAL A 37 1.57 0.26 9.26
N GLY A 38 0.49 -0.53 9.17
CA GLY A 38 0.44 -1.90 9.67
C GLY A 38 1.50 -2.81 9.04
N ALA A 39 1.70 -2.71 7.73
CA ALA A 39 2.74 -3.46 7.02
C ALA A 39 4.15 -3.05 7.46
N LEU A 40 4.42 -1.75 7.60
CA LEU A 40 5.71 -1.24 8.08
C LEU A 40 5.99 -1.72 9.50
N MET A 41 5.05 -1.55 10.44
CA MET A 41 5.20 -1.98 11.83
C MET A 41 5.44 -3.50 11.93
N TRP A 42 4.77 -4.29 11.11
CA TRP A 42 4.97 -5.73 11.11
C TRP A 42 6.37 -6.13 10.62
N VAL A 43 6.83 -5.54 9.52
CA VAL A 43 8.16 -5.83 8.94
C VAL A 43 9.28 -5.34 9.86
N THR A 44 9.10 -4.22 10.56
CA THR A 44 10.08 -3.71 11.54
C THR A 44 10.09 -4.48 12.85
N GLY A 45 9.04 -5.28 13.12
CA GLY A 45 8.89 -6.06 14.36
C GLY A 45 8.13 -5.35 15.47
N ASP A 46 7.58 -4.16 15.21
CA ASP A 46 6.75 -3.41 16.15
C ASP A 46 5.35 -4.01 16.28
N ALA A 47 4.83 -4.65 15.23
CA ALA A 47 3.65 -5.49 15.27
C ALA A 47 4.04 -6.98 15.26
N ARG A 48 3.31 -7.79 16.03
CA ARG A 48 3.62 -9.22 16.22
C ARG A 48 2.91 -10.16 15.25
N VAL A 49 1.92 -9.66 14.53
CA VAL A 49 1.07 -10.47 13.64
C VAL A 49 0.97 -9.81 12.27
N GLY A 50 0.82 -10.64 11.25
CA GLY A 50 0.64 -10.17 9.87
C GLY A 50 -0.61 -9.31 9.74
N PRO A 51 -0.54 -8.19 9.00
CA PRO A 51 -1.60 -7.18 8.97
C PRO A 51 -2.88 -7.68 8.32
N VAL A 52 -2.83 -8.67 7.44
CA VAL A 52 -3.99 -9.19 6.71
C VAL A 52 -4.42 -10.57 7.20
N THR A 53 -3.46 -11.45 7.45
CA THR A 53 -3.77 -12.84 7.82
C THR A 53 -3.75 -13.08 9.33
N GLY A 54 -3.20 -12.15 10.13
CA GLY A 54 -2.99 -12.35 11.55
C GLY A 54 -1.91 -13.39 11.88
N ARG A 55 -1.09 -13.83 10.89
CA ARG A 55 -0.04 -14.83 11.10
C ARG A 55 0.99 -14.36 12.12
N PRO A 56 1.41 -15.24 13.04
CA PRO A 56 2.27 -14.87 14.16
C PRO A 56 3.77 -15.03 13.87
N GLU A 57 4.17 -15.37 12.63
CA GLU A 57 5.56 -15.66 12.31
C GLU A 57 6.47 -14.44 12.53
N GLN A 58 7.52 -14.65 13.33
CA GLN A 58 8.61 -13.72 13.58
C GLN A 58 9.95 -14.50 13.67
N PRO A 59 11.04 -13.97 13.13
CA PRO A 59 11.15 -12.74 12.33
C PRO A 59 10.47 -12.89 10.96
N VAL A 60 10.01 -11.76 10.42
CA VAL A 60 9.39 -11.74 9.09
C VAL A 60 10.46 -12.01 8.03
N THR A 61 10.33 -13.15 7.35
CA THR A 61 11.20 -13.51 6.21
C THR A 61 10.62 -12.97 4.90
N ALA A 62 11.43 -12.92 3.83
CA ALA A 62 10.95 -12.55 2.51
C ALA A 62 9.79 -13.46 2.04
N ALA A 63 9.88 -14.78 2.30
CA ALA A 63 8.83 -15.73 1.95
C ALA A 63 7.52 -15.46 2.70
N VAL A 64 7.60 -15.18 4.00
CA VAL A 64 6.45 -14.83 4.84
C VAL A 64 5.84 -13.51 4.38
N ALA A 65 6.66 -12.49 4.09
CA ALA A 65 6.19 -11.20 3.57
C ALA A 65 5.55 -11.34 2.19
N THR A 66 6.09 -12.20 1.32
CA THR A 66 5.50 -12.50 0.01
C THR A 66 4.13 -13.17 0.14
N ALA A 67 3.98 -14.13 1.05
CA ALA A 67 2.69 -14.79 1.29
C ALA A 67 1.63 -13.80 1.82
N GLU A 68 2.02 -12.89 2.73
CA GLU A 68 1.16 -11.83 3.24
C GLU A 68 0.78 -10.83 2.13
N CYS A 69 1.73 -10.49 1.25
CA CYS A 69 1.49 -9.64 0.08
C CYS A 69 0.45 -10.26 -0.87
N TRP A 70 0.50 -11.57 -1.12
CA TRP A 70 -0.52 -12.28 -1.90
C TRP A 70 -1.89 -12.25 -1.23
N ALA A 71 -1.95 -12.45 0.08
CA ALA A 71 -3.19 -12.36 0.84
C ALA A 71 -3.79 -10.94 0.75
N ALA A 72 -2.96 -9.92 0.90
CA ALA A 72 -3.36 -8.51 0.79
C ALA A 72 -3.87 -8.16 -0.62
N ARG A 73 -3.20 -8.66 -1.66
CA ARG A 73 -3.66 -8.51 -3.05
C ARG A 73 -5.05 -9.10 -3.27
N ALA A 74 -5.31 -10.28 -2.71
CA ALA A 74 -6.61 -10.95 -2.85
C ALA A 74 -7.74 -10.15 -2.20
N MET A 75 -7.45 -9.33 -1.18
CA MET A 75 -8.43 -8.45 -0.55
C MET A 75 -8.69 -7.16 -1.35
N GLY A 76 -7.61 -6.48 -1.77
CA GLY A 76 -7.69 -5.15 -2.36
C GLY A 76 -8.17 -5.13 -3.82
N HIS A 77 -8.04 -6.23 -4.56
CA HIS A 77 -8.42 -6.34 -5.97
C HIS A 77 -9.56 -7.34 -6.16
N SER A 78 -10.64 -7.15 -5.41
CA SER A 78 -11.89 -7.91 -5.57
C SER A 78 -11.72 -9.37 -6.04
N SER A 79 -11.82 -10.29 -5.10
CA SER A 79 -12.38 -11.65 -5.23
C SER A 79 -11.92 -12.58 -6.37
N GLU A 80 -11.04 -12.18 -7.27
CA GLU A 80 -10.64 -13.04 -8.39
C GLU A 80 -9.43 -13.95 -8.09
N THR A 81 -8.78 -13.79 -6.92
CA THR A 81 -7.72 -14.71 -6.54
C THR A 81 -8.32 -15.87 -5.74
N PRO A 82 -8.54 -17.05 -6.37
CA PRO A 82 -9.12 -18.18 -5.68
C PRO A 82 -8.21 -18.65 -4.53
N GLU A 83 -8.81 -19.14 -3.47
CA GLU A 83 -8.08 -19.64 -2.29
C GLU A 83 -7.00 -20.68 -2.64
N TRP A 84 -7.26 -21.53 -3.63
CA TRP A 84 -6.29 -22.55 -4.06
C TRP A 84 -5.01 -21.93 -4.63
N GLN A 85 -5.09 -20.75 -5.27
CA GLN A 85 -3.88 -20.04 -5.75
C GLN A 85 -3.05 -19.52 -4.59
N LEU A 86 -3.69 -18.98 -3.54
CA LEU A 86 -3.00 -18.55 -2.33
C LEU A 86 -2.31 -19.72 -1.63
N LYS A 87 -3.00 -20.87 -1.53
CA LYS A 87 -2.42 -22.11 -0.98
C LYS A 87 -1.23 -22.60 -1.79
N ALA A 88 -1.34 -22.59 -3.11
CA ALA A 88 -0.25 -22.98 -4.00
C ALA A 88 0.98 -22.05 -3.84
N ALA A 89 0.75 -20.72 -3.81
CA ALA A 89 1.82 -19.75 -3.61
C ALA A 89 2.52 -19.96 -2.25
N CYS A 90 1.78 -20.18 -1.16
CA CYS A 90 2.37 -20.49 0.14
C CYS A 90 3.18 -21.80 0.11
N THR A 91 2.71 -22.82 -0.60
CA THR A 91 3.44 -24.09 -0.76
C THR A 91 4.75 -23.88 -1.51
N GLU A 92 4.75 -23.11 -2.61
CA GLU A 92 5.96 -22.77 -3.37
C GLU A 92 6.98 -21.99 -2.53
N LEU A 93 6.49 -21.11 -1.65
CA LEU A 93 7.31 -20.31 -0.74
C LEU A 93 7.81 -21.11 0.47
N GLY A 94 7.30 -22.32 0.71
CA GLY A 94 7.62 -23.13 1.88
C GLY A 94 7.10 -22.57 3.20
N VAL A 95 5.98 -21.81 3.16
CA VAL A 95 5.34 -21.21 4.34
C VAL A 95 3.93 -21.77 4.56
N ALA A 96 3.46 -21.72 5.81
CA ALA A 96 2.12 -22.13 6.14
C ALA A 96 1.09 -21.17 5.48
N TYR A 97 -0.03 -21.74 4.98
CA TYR A 97 -1.15 -20.94 4.51
C TYR A 97 -1.96 -20.41 5.68
N TRP A 98 -2.22 -19.11 5.64
CA TRP A 98 -3.12 -18.39 6.54
C TRP A 98 -4.15 -17.64 5.69
N PRO A 99 -5.47 -17.84 5.89
CA PRO A 99 -6.48 -17.14 5.12
C PRO A 99 -6.48 -15.63 5.43
N PRO A 100 -6.78 -14.78 4.45
CA PRO A 100 -7.03 -13.36 4.70
C PRO A 100 -8.21 -13.18 5.65
N ASN A 101 -8.13 -12.22 6.56
CA ASN A 101 -9.17 -11.92 7.53
C ASN A 101 -10.18 -10.91 6.94
N VAL A 102 -10.95 -11.36 5.96
CA VAL A 102 -11.87 -10.53 5.17
C VAL A 102 -13.01 -9.89 5.98
N GLU A 103 -13.28 -10.38 7.18
CA GLU A 103 -14.35 -9.84 8.03
C GLU A 103 -13.87 -8.65 8.87
N LEU A 104 -12.57 -8.53 9.12
CA LEU A 104 -11.99 -7.54 10.02
C LEU A 104 -11.23 -6.42 9.31
N ILE A 105 -10.85 -6.62 8.05
CA ILE A 105 -9.96 -5.71 7.32
C ILE A 105 -10.69 -5.11 6.13
N ASP A 106 -10.66 -3.78 6.05
CA ASP A 106 -11.20 -3.04 4.92
C ASP A 106 -10.41 -3.36 3.63
N PRO A 107 -11.04 -3.51 2.46
CA PRO A 107 -10.35 -3.74 1.19
C PRO A 107 -9.28 -2.67 0.86
N GLU A 108 -9.51 -1.41 1.20
CA GLU A 108 -8.55 -0.33 1.02
C GLU A 108 -7.35 -0.47 1.97
N GLU A 109 -7.58 -0.96 3.18
CA GLU A 109 -6.50 -1.31 4.11
C GLU A 109 -5.66 -2.46 3.55
N GLY A 110 -6.31 -3.53 3.06
CA GLY A 110 -5.65 -4.61 2.34
C GLY A 110 -4.82 -4.10 1.16
N TYR A 111 -5.34 -3.13 0.40
CA TYR A 111 -4.62 -2.51 -0.71
C TYR A 111 -3.38 -1.74 -0.23
N GLY A 112 -3.46 -0.99 0.86
CA GLY A 112 -2.31 -0.33 1.48
C GLY A 112 -1.21 -1.30 1.90
N VAL A 113 -1.59 -2.45 2.49
CA VAL A 113 -0.64 -3.54 2.81
C VAL A 113 0.01 -4.09 1.54
N TYR A 114 -0.78 -4.39 0.50
CA TYR A 114 -0.29 -4.89 -0.77
C TYR A 114 0.74 -3.97 -1.42
N GLN A 115 0.43 -2.67 -1.51
CA GLN A 115 1.34 -1.67 -2.06
C GLN A 115 2.67 -1.64 -1.31
N THR A 116 2.59 -1.59 0.03
CA THR A 116 3.77 -1.50 0.90
C THR A 116 4.66 -2.74 0.78
N LEU A 117 4.08 -3.92 0.92
CA LEU A 117 4.86 -5.16 0.83
C LEU A 117 5.43 -5.39 -0.56
N SER A 118 4.68 -5.08 -1.64
CA SER A 118 5.20 -5.15 -3.01
C SER A 118 6.39 -4.22 -3.21
N TRP A 119 6.34 -3.01 -2.64
CA TRP A 119 7.44 -2.06 -2.71
C TRP A 119 8.67 -2.52 -1.91
N LEU A 120 8.48 -3.05 -0.71
CA LEU A 120 9.55 -3.59 0.11
C LEU A 120 10.24 -4.79 -0.54
N LEU A 121 9.48 -5.59 -1.31
CA LEU A 121 9.91 -6.79 -2.01
C LEU A 121 10.31 -6.54 -3.48
N ARG A 122 10.41 -5.30 -3.94
CA ARG A 122 10.58 -4.94 -5.37
C ARG A 122 11.80 -5.58 -6.06
N TRP A 123 12.80 -6.01 -5.31
CA TRP A 123 13.95 -6.74 -5.86
C TRP A 123 13.62 -8.21 -6.22
N LEU A 124 12.48 -8.71 -5.75
CA LEU A 124 11.90 -9.99 -6.14
C LEU A 124 11.02 -9.85 -7.39
N ASP A 125 11.02 -8.69 -8.04
CA ASP A 125 10.22 -8.35 -9.22
C ASP A 125 10.48 -9.19 -10.49
N GLY A 126 11.32 -10.17 -10.43
CA GLY A 126 11.21 -11.30 -11.33
C GLY A 126 9.84 -12.00 -11.25
N TYR A 127 8.98 -11.60 -10.30
CA TYR A 127 7.64 -12.14 -10.10
C TYR A 127 6.67 -11.53 -11.13
N ARG A 128 6.71 -12.15 -12.31
CA ARG A 128 5.74 -12.16 -13.41
C ARG A 128 4.73 -11.00 -13.45
N GLY A 129 5.17 -9.86 -13.97
CA GLY A 129 4.28 -8.98 -14.74
C GLY A 129 3.39 -8.02 -13.98
N GLY A 130 3.54 -7.83 -12.68
CA GLY A 130 2.84 -6.78 -11.95
C GLY A 130 3.74 -5.57 -11.75
N SER A 131 3.38 -4.41 -12.31
CA SER A 131 3.97 -3.15 -11.88
C SER A 131 3.68 -2.98 -10.39
N VAL A 132 4.72 -2.67 -9.60
CA VAL A 132 4.52 -2.31 -8.18
C VAL A 132 3.56 -1.12 -8.14
N PRO A 133 2.47 -1.19 -7.39
CA PRO A 133 1.54 -0.07 -7.30
C PRO A 133 2.28 1.18 -6.80
N PRO A 134 1.99 2.36 -7.34
CA PRO A 134 2.64 3.59 -6.89
C PRO A 134 2.29 3.86 -5.42
N LEU A 135 3.32 4.07 -4.61
CA LEU A 135 3.17 4.59 -3.26
C LEU A 135 3.28 6.11 -3.31
N PRO A 136 2.60 6.84 -2.43
CA PRO A 136 2.67 8.29 -2.35
C PRO A 136 3.98 8.75 -1.66
N LEU A 137 5.12 8.31 -2.20
CA LEU A 137 6.42 8.72 -1.68
C LEU A 137 6.75 10.15 -2.10
N PRO A 138 7.32 10.97 -1.21
CA PRO A 138 7.78 12.29 -1.57
C PRO A 138 8.90 12.18 -2.61
N GLN A 139 8.86 13.03 -3.64
CA GLN A 139 9.98 13.17 -4.56
C GLN A 139 11.14 13.88 -3.84
N ARG A 140 12.38 13.41 -4.08
CA ARG A 140 13.57 13.98 -3.47
C ARG A 140 14.54 14.48 -4.52
N HIS A 141 15.22 15.58 -4.20
CA HIS A 141 16.40 16.05 -4.93
C HIS A 141 17.60 15.10 -4.71
N LEU A 142 18.62 15.25 -5.54
CA LEU A 142 19.86 14.47 -5.43
C LEU A 142 20.59 14.68 -4.10
N ASP A 143 20.37 15.80 -3.42
CA ASP A 143 20.93 16.12 -2.10
C ASP A 143 20.11 15.52 -0.93
N GLY A 144 19.00 14.81 -1.25
CA GLY A 144 18.12 14.18 -0.27
C GLY A 144 17.03 15.09 0.30
N SER A 145 16.98 16.38 -0.08
CA SER A 145 15.89 17.27 0.31
C SER A 145 14.59 16.89 -0.40
N THR A 146 13.43 17.13 0.25
CA THR A 146 12.12 16.85 -0.34
C THR A 146 11.77 17.91 -1.39
N VAL A 147 11.31 17.47 -2.57
CA VAL A 147 10.77 18.36 -3.60
C VAL A 147 9.45 18.94 -3.10
N THR A 148 9.33 20.26 -3.09
CA THR A 148 8.12 20.95 -2.62
C THR A 148 7.02 20.96 -3.70
N ALA A 149 5.76 21.13 -3.28
CA ALA A 149 4.64 21.24 -4.20
C ALA A 149 4.80 22.38 -5.21
N ASP A 150 5.41 23.48 -4.80
CA ASP A 150 5.69 24.63 -5.66
C ASP A 150 6.71 24.30 -6.76
N GLU A 151 7.72 23.49 -6.46
CA GLU A 151 8.71 23.01 -7.44
C GLU A 151 8.12 22.00 -8.42
N LEU A 152 7.09 21.25 -8.03
CA LEU A 152 6.37 20.34 -8.90
C LEU A 152 5.35 21.05 -9.82
N GLY A 153 5.13 22.34 -9.65
CA GLY A 153 4.17 23.11 -10.44
C GLY A 153 2.70 22.72 -10.21
N VAL A 154 2.40 22.02 -9.12
CA VAL A 154 1.05 21.52 -8.80
C VAL A 154 0.17 22.59 -8.13
N GLY A 155 0.69 23.82 -7.98
CA GLY A 155 0.05 24.90 -7.21
C GLY A 155 -0.64 26.01 -7.99
N ALA A 156 -0.60 26.05 -9.32
CA ALA A 156 -1.23 27.14 -10.07
C ALA A 156 -1.93 26.62 -11.33
N ASP A 157 -3.24 26.72 -11.32
CA ASP A 157 -4.19 26.59 -12.43
C ASP A 157 -5.10 25.34 -12.41
N GLN A 158 -6.02 25.33 -11.44
CA GLN A 158 -7.38 24.91 -11.77
C GLN A 158 -8.25 26.17 -11.88
N PRO A 159 -8.55 26.65 -13.10
CA PRO A 159 -9.60 27.63 -13.28
C PRO A 159 -10.91 26.99 -12.81
N ALA A 160 -11.59 27.69 -11.90
CA ALA A 160 -12.92 27.33 -11.46
C ALA A 160 -13.78 27.04 -12.69
N SER A 161 -14.17 25.78 -12.89
CA SER A 161 -15.11 25.37 -13.92
C SER A 161 -16.42 26.11 -13.69
N SER A 162 -16.65 27.15 -14.46
CA SER A 162 -17.91 27.87 -14.53
C SER A 162 -18.97 26.89 -15.04
N ALA A 163 -19.85 26.45 -14.14
CA ALA A 163 -21.03 25.68 -14.48
C ALA A 163 -21.86 26.44 -15.52
N PRO A 164 -22.31 25.81 -16.62
CA PRO A 164 -23.22 26.43 -17.55
C PRO A 164 -24.58 26.64 -16.87
N SER A 165 -24.99 27.91 -16.80
CA SER A 165 -26.34 28.34 -16.42
C SER A 165 -27.37 27.67 -17.34
N ARG A 166 -28.19 26.78 -16.79
CA ARG A 166 -29.40 26.29 -17.50
C ARG A 166 -30.39 27.41 -17.58
N ALA A 167 -30.46 28.03 -18.75
CA ALA A 167 -31.58 28.89 -19.13
C ALA A 167 -32.87 28.07 -19.16
N ALA A 168 -33.83 28.46 -18.35
CA ALA A 168 -35.20 27.98 -18.41
C ALA A 168 -35.82 28.41 -19.74
N SER A 169 -36.20 27.45 -20.58
CA SER A 169 -37.07 27.71 -21.75
C SER A 169 -38.48 27.37 -21.32
N ALA A 170 -39.25 28.41 -21.06
CA ALA A 170 -40.70 28.35 -21.01
C ALA A 170 -41.23 28.28 -22.46
N ILE A 171 -42.05 27.30 -22.76
CA ILE A 171 -42.86 27.24 -23.96
C ILE A 171 -44.31 27.13 -23.53
N ALA A 172 -45.08 28.03 -24.05
CA ALA A 172 -46.54 28.16 -23.96
C ALA A 172 -47.26 26.97 -24.63
#